data_6ecdda677e56f00fd4944e7cf14fa49d
#
_entry.id   6ecdda677e56f00fd4944e7cf14fa49d
#
_cell.length_a   1.000
_cell.length_b   1.000
_cell.length_c   1.000
_cell.angle_alpha   90.00
_cell.angle_beta   90.00
_cell.angle_gamma   90.00
#
_symmetry.space_group_name_H-M   'P 1'
#
loop_
_entity.id
_entity.type
_entity.pdbx_description
1 polymer ?
#
loop_
_entity_poly.entity_id
_entity_poly.type
_entity_poly.pdbx_seq_one_letter_code
_entity_poly.pdbx_strand_id
1 'polypeptide(L)'
;LTLVAAMSYSLHILYSDKFIKSGYDILNLSFHQFWMVGVISAVAVILSGESFYVSATNGWLIIVFLALFPTLLAFFIQMTAQKYADPFKVGIIFTLEPVFSAIFAWTVGGEKIILSKAAGGFLIFFSMIAVELDEILFHKNRR
;
A
#
# COMPACT_ATOMS: atom_id res chain seq x y z
N LEU A 1 -0.80 -10.26 13.55
CA LEU A 1 0.01 -9.97 12.35
C LEU A 1 -0.47 -8.70 11.65
N THR A 2 -1.77 -8.54 11.34
CA THR A 2 -2.32 -7.39 10.60
C THR A 2 -2.05 -6.05 11.28
N LEU A 3 -2.24 -5.96 12.60
CA LEU A 3 -1.95 -4.71 13.35
C LEU A 3 -0.46 -4.35 13.30
N VAL A 4 0.44 -5.32 13.41
CA VAL A 4 1.88 -5.09 13.31
C VAL A 4 2.25 -4.61 11.90
N ALA A 5 1.65 -5.21 10.86
CA ALA A 5 1.84 -4.78 9.49
C ALA A 5 1.34 -3.33 9.27
N ALA A 6 0.16 -2.98 9.79
CA ALA A 6 -0.39 -1.64 9.71
C ALA A 6 0.51 -0.60 10.40
N MET A 7 1.01 -0.90 11.60
CA MET A 7 1.96 -0.03 12.31
C MET A 7 3.27 0.14 11.53
N SER A 8 3.83 -0.94 10.99
CA SER A 8 5.04 -0.90 10.19
C SER A 8 4.86 -0.08 8.93
N TYR A 9 3.70 -0.23 8.27
CA TYR A 9 3.38 0.54 7.06
C TYR A 9 3.19 2.03 7.36
N SER A 10 2.53 2.38 8.47
CA SER A 10 2.38 3.76 8.91
C SER A 10 3.74 4.41 9.20
N LEU A 11 4.63 3.70 9.90
CA LEU A 11 6.00 4.16 10.11
C LEU A 11 6.76 4.34 8.80
N HIS A 12 6.61 3.40 7.86
CA HIS A 12 7.22 3.50 6.54
C HIS A 12 6.77 4.77 5.80
N ILE A 13 5.46 5.09 5.79
CA ILE A 13 4.93 6.31 5.18
C ILE A 13 5.56 7.56 5.83
N LEU A 14 5.60 7.64 7.16
CA LEU A 14 6.14 8.78 7.89
C LEU A 14 7.64 8.99 7.65
N TYR A 15 8.43 7.91 7.69
CA TYR A 15 9.87 8.01 7.43
C TYR A 15 10.17 8.34 5.97
N SER A 16 9.44 7.75 5.02
CA SER A 16 9.58 8.07 3.60
C SER A 16 9.28 9.55 3.32
N ASP A 17 8.21 10.09 3.92
CA ASP A 17 7.87 11.52 3.83
C ASP A 17 9.00 12.41 4.34
N LYS A 18 9.56 12.08 5.51
CA LYS A 18 10.68 12.80 6.10
C LYS A 18 11.89 12.85 5.17
N PHE A 19 12.27 11.71 4.57
CA PHE A 19 13.40 11.65 3.66
C PHE A 19 13.13 12.41 2.36
N ILE A 20 11.95 12.27 1.78
CA ILE A 20 11.55 12.98 0.55
C ILE A 20 11.57 14.50 0.77
N LYS A 21 11.03 14.98 1.88
CA LYS A 21 11.03 16.42 2.23
C LYS A 21 12.40 16.96 2.60
N SER A 22 13.33 16.09 3.00
CA SER A 22 14.74 16.44 3.21
C SER A 22 15.55 16.53 1.91
N GLY A 23 14.93 16.33 0.75
CA GLY A 23 15.56 16.47 -0.56
C GLY A 23 16.19 15.19 -1.11
N TYR A 24 15.94 14.03 -0.47
CA TYR A 24 16.40 12.76 -1.05
C TYR A 24 15.66 12.45 -2.35
N ASP A 25 16.40 11.94 -3.32
CA ASP A 25 15.83 11.53 -4.59
C ASP A 25 14.95 10.29 -4.45
N ILE A 26 13.72 10.38 -4.99
CA ILE A 26 12.70 9.33 -4.88
C ILE A 26 13.18 8.02 -5.52
N LEU A 27 13.88 8.09 -6.65
CA LEU A 27 14.38 6.88 -7.33
C LEU A 27 15.42 6.16 -6.48
N ASN A 28 16.37 6.91 -5.92
CA ASN A 28 17.39 6.36 -5.03
C ASN A 28 16.77 5.75 -3.76
N LEU A 29 15.81 6.45 -3.16
CA LEU A 29 15.12 5.96 -1.97
C LEU A 29 14.35 4.67 -2.27
N SER A 30 13.60 4.63 -3.36
CA SER A 30 12.86 3.44 -3.81
C SER A 30 13.80 2.27 -4.10
N PHE A 31 14.90 2.52 -4.81
CA PHE A 31 15.89 1.49 -5.12
C PHE A 31 16.46 0.84 -3.86
N HIS A 32 16.86 1.63 -2.87
CA HIS A 32 17.39 1.10 -1.62
C HIS A 32 16.34 0.29 -0.85
N GLN A 33 15.09 0.73 -0.82
CA GLN A 33 14.01 -0.01 -0.17
C GLN A 33 13.76 -1.36 -0.85
N PHE A 34 13.63 -1.39 -2.17
CA PHE A 34 13.41 -2.64 -2.90
C PHE A 34 14.59 -3.58 -2.81
N TRP A 35 15.81 -3.05 -2.89
CA TRP A 35 17.02 -3.83 -2.70
C TRP A 35 17.08 -4.49 -1.32
N MET A 36 16.84 -3.73 -0.26
CA MET A 36 16.83 -4.25 1.12
C MET A 36 15.76 -5.33 1.31
N VAL A 37 14.53 -5.07 0.86
CA VAL A 37 13.44 -6.06 0.93
C VAL A 37 13.80 -7.31 0.12
N GLY A 38 14.35 -7.15 -1.08
CA GLY A 38 14.77 -8.26 -1.92
C GLY A 38 15.84 -9.13 -1.26
N VAL A 39 16.86 -8.52 -0.68
CA VAL A 39 17.92 -9.25 0.05
C VAL A 39 17.36 -9.97 1.28
N ILE A 40 16.57 -9.30 2.09
CA ILE A 40 15.97 -9.91 3.30
C ILE A 40 15.06 -11.07 2.90
N SER A 41 14.23 -10.91 1.88
CA SER A 41 13.36 -11.98 1.39
C SER A 41 14.15 -13.17 0.84
N ALA A 42 15.22 -12.92 0.06
CA ALA A 42 16.08 -13.98 -0.44
C ALA A 42 16.75 -14.76 0.69
N VAL A 43 17.28 -14.07 1.68
CA VAL A 43 17.88 -14.71 2.88
C VAL A 43 16.82 -15.54 3.63
N ALA A 44 15.62 -15.00 3.81
CA ALA A 44 14.53 -15.71 4.48
C ALA A 44 14.15 -17.01 3.76
N VAL A 45 14.05 -16.99 2.43
CA VAL A 45 13.75 -18.19 1.63
C VAL A 45 14.88 -19.22 1.73
N ILE A 46 16.14 -18.78 1.68
CA ILE A 46 17.29 -19.69 1.82
C ILE A 46 17.29 -20.36 3.20
N LEU A 47 17.02 -19.59 4.25
CA LEU A 47 16.99 -20.11 5.63
C LEU A 47 15.79 -21.02 5.90
N SER A 48 14.66 -20.80 5.24
CA SER A 48 13.47 -21.66 5.36
C SER A 48 13.58 -22.98 4.58
N GLY A 49 14.57 -23.09 3.71
CA GLY A 49 14.74 -24.28 2.85
C GLY A 49 13.68 -24.41 1.76
N GLU A 50 12.90 -23.33 1.53
CA GLU A 50 11.88 -23.29 0.49
C GLU A 50 12.51 -23.19 -0.91
N SER A 51 11.81 -23.72 -1.90
CA SER A 51 12.27 -23.72 -3.28
C SER A 51 11.85 -22.45 -4.02
N PHE A 52 12.75 -21.90 -4.83
CA PHE A 52 12.42 -20.81 -5.78
C PHE A 52 11.67 -21.30 -7.02
N TYR A 53 11.17 -22.54 -7.01
CA TYR A 53 10.51 -23.12 -8.17
C TYR A 53 9.07 -22.65 -8.30
N VAL A 54 8.72 -22.13 -9.48
CA VAL A 54 7.37 -21.75 -9.86
C VAL A 54 6.78 -22.80 -10.77
N SER A 55 5.85 -23.61 -10.29
CA SER A 55 5.27 -24.75 -11.03
C SER A 55 4.22 -24.33 -12.08
N ALA A 56 3.60 -23.17 -11.92
CA ALA A 56 2.56 -22.70 -12.85
C ALA A 56 3.18 -22.18 -14.16
N THR A 57 2.67 -22.61 -15.31
CA THR A 57 3.17 -22.22 -16.64
C THR A 57 3.24 -20.70 -16.84
N ASN A 58 2.24 -19.96 -16.30
CA ASN A 58 2.18 -18.50 -16.36
C ASN A 58 2.64 -17.82 -15.06
N GLY A 59 3.17 -18.59 -14.11
CA GLY A 59 3.51 -18.09 -12.78
C GLY A 59 4.54 -16.96 -12.82
N TRP A 60 5.56 -17.08 -13.63
CA TRP A 60 6.56 -16.03 -13.81
C TRP A 60 5.99 -14.73 -14.38
N LEU A 61 5.07 -14.84 -15.33
CA LEU A 61 4.41 -13.67 -15.92
C LEU A 61 3.57 -12.93 -14.86
N ILE A 62 2.87 -13.68 -14.02
CA ILE A 62 2.10 -13.10 -12.90
C ILE A 62 3.03 -12.43 -11.89
N ILE A 63 4.15 -13.08 -11.53
CA ILE A 63 5.15 -12.50 -10.61
C ILE A 63 5.72 -11.19 -11.17
N VAL A 64 6.10 -11.16 -12.44
CA VAL A 64 6.62 -9.95 -13.08
C VAL A 64 5.56 -8.85 -13.12
N PHE A 65 4.31 -9.19 -13.46
CA PHE A 65 3.20 -8.24 -13.43
C PHE A 65 3.00 -7.64 -12.03
N LEU A 66 2.97 -8.47 -10.99
CA LEU A 66 2.81 -8.02 -9.59
C LEU A 66 4.00 -7.20 -9.10
N ALA A 67 5.22 -7.53 -9.54
CA ALA A 67 6.40 -6.75 -9.20
C ALA A 67 6.40 -5.36 -9.87
N LEU A 68 5.98 -5.26 -11.11
CA LEU A 68 6.02 -4.00 -11.86
C LEU A 68 4.87 -3.07 -11.50
N PHE A 69 3.63 -3.55 -11.51
CA PHE A 69 2.46 -2.67 -11.37
C PHE A 69 2.07 -2.39 -9.92
N PRO A 70 1.60 -3.37 -9.12
CA PRO A 70 1.18 -3.06 -7.75
C PRO A 70 2.34 -2.84 -6.77
N THR A 71 3.58 -3.19 -7.14
CA THR A 71 4.73 -2.93 -6.27
C THR A 71 5.51 -1.71 -6.75
N LEU A 72 6.27 -1.81 -7.82
CA LEU A 72 7.20 -0.76 -8.24
C LEU A 72 6.47 0.53 -8.63
N LEU A 73 5.47 0.44 -9.51
CA LEU A 73 4.73 1.60 -9.99
C LEU A 73 3.90 2.24 -8.87
N ALA A 74 3.21 1.44 -8.06
CA ALA A 74 2.39 1.95 -6.96
C ALA A 74 3.25 2.67 -5.90
N PHE A 75 4.39 2.11 -5.51
CA PHE A 75 5.33 2.78 -4.60
C PHE A 75 5.90 4.07 -5.17
N PHE A 76 6.24 4.08 -6.45
CA PHE A 76 6.74 5.29 -7.11
C PHE A 76 5.69 6.40 -7.12
N ILE A 77 4.44 6.07 -7.44
CA ILE A 77 3.31 7.00 -7.38
C ILE A 77 3.10 7.50 -5.94
N GLN A 78 3.12 6.60 -4.95
CA GLN A 78 3.00 6.95 -3.54
C GLN A 78 4.07 7.96 -3.11
N MET A 79 5.33 7.67 -3.34
CA MET A 79 6.43 8.56 -2.94
C MET A 79 6.37 9.90 -3.67
N THR A 80 5.95 9.89 -4.95
CA THR A 80 5.75 11.13 -5.70
C THR A 80 4.60 11.95 -5.11
N ALA A 81 3.50 11.31 -4.73
CA ALA A 81 2.39 11.98 -4.06
C ALA A 81 2.81 12.59 -2.71
N GLN A 82 3.60 11.87 -1.91
CA GLN A 82 4.13 12.36 -0.63
C GLN A 82 5.02 13.60 -0.78
N LYS A 83 5.64 13.81 -1.93
CA LYS A 83 6.40 15.04 -2.20
C LYS A 83 5.51 16.29 -2.16
N TYR A 84 4.24 16.18 -2.53
CA TYR A 84 3.31 17.28 -2.70
C TYR A 84 2.14 17.27 -1.72
N ALA A 85 1.91 16.16 -1.04
CA ALA A 85 0.81 15.95 -0.12
C ALA A 85 1.29 15.63 1.29
N ASP A 86 0.44 15.88 2.28
CA ASP A 86 0.68 15.48 3.66
C ASP A 86 0.64 13.94 3.77
N PRO A 87 1.56 13.29 4.51
CA PRO A 87 1.60 11.85 4.68
C PRO A 87 0.31 11.27 5.27
N PHE A 88 -0.37 12.04 6.11
CA PHE A 88 -1.67 11.64 6.66
C PHE A 88 -2.73 11.50 5.56
N LYS A 89 -2.83 12.47 4.65
CA LYS A 89 -3.75 12.41 3.50
C LYS A 89 -3.44 11.24 2.57
N VAL A 90 -2.17 11.01 2.30
CA VAL A 90 -1.73 9.84 1.51
C VAL A 90 -2.17 8.55 2.19
N GLY A 91 -1.98 8.43 3.51
CA GLY A 91 -2.43 7.28 4.30
C GLY A 91 -3.94 7.06 4.20
N ILE A 92 -4.75 8.12 4.33
CA ILE A 92 -6.21 8.03 4.19
C ILE A 92 -6.60 7.53 2.79
N ILE A 93 -5.98 8.04 1.73
CA ILE A 93 -6.28 7.59 0.36
C ILE A 93 -6.00 6.08 0.20
N PHE A 94 -4.93 5.57 0.83
CA PHE A 94 -4.63 4.13 0.80
C PHE A 94 -5.67 3.28 1.54
N THR A 95 -6.40 3.82 2.50
CA THR A 95 -7.51 3.07 3.14
C THR A 95 -8.68 2.79 2.20
N LEU A 96 -8.74 3.44 1.02
CA LEU A 96 -9.68 3.08 -0.06
C LEU A 96 -9.31 1.81 -0.83
N GLU A 97 -8.08 1.33 -0.72
CA GLU A 97 -7.60 0.15 -1.45
C GLU A 97 -8.52 -1.07 -1.27
N PRO A 98 -8.93 -1.47 -0.05
CA PRO A 98 -9.84 -2.60 0.12
C PRO A 98 -11.21 -2.38 -0.53
N VAL A 99 -11.68 -1.14 -0.61
CA VAL A 99 -12.96 -0.79 -1.25
C VAL A 99 -12.86 -1.01 -2.77
N PHE A 100 -11.82 -0.47 -3.40
CA PHE A 100 -11.58 -0.68 -4.82
C PHE A 100 -11.32 -2.16 -5.15
N SER A 101 -10.54 -2.85 -4.32
CA SER A 101 -10.29 -4.30 -4.47
C SER A 101 -11.60 -5.09 -4.46
N ALA A 102 -12.51 -4.78 -3.53
CA ALA A 102 -13.82 -5.43 -3.48
C ALA A 102 -14.66 -5.14 -4.73
N ILE A 103 -14.70 -3.88 -5.21
CA ILE A 103 -15.42 -3.52 -6.43
C ILE A 103 -14.87 -4.30 -7.63
N PHE A 104 -13.56 -4.37 -7.80
CA PHE A 104 -12.93 -5.12 -8.88
C PHE A 104 -13.19 -6.63 -8.78
N ALA A 105 -13.10 -7.21 -7.58
CA ALA A 105 -13.38 -8.62 -7.35
C ALA A 105 -14.83 -8.98 -7.76
N TRP A 106 -15.78 -8.11 -7.47
CA TRP A 106 -17.20 -8.33 -7.81
C TRP A 106 -17.52 -8.06 -9.28
N THR A 107 -16.92 -7.05 -9.89
CA THR A 107 -17.26 -6.63 -11.26
C THR A 107 -16.46 -7.38 -12.32
N VAL A 108 -15.17 -7.58 -12.10
CA VAL A 108 -14.24 -8.19 -13.05
C VAL A 108 -13.85 -9.61 -12.64
N GLY A 109 -13.65 -9.83 -11.33
CA GLY A 109 -13.24 -11.12 -10.79
C GLY A 109 -14.36 -12.17 -10.70
N GLY A 110 -15.62 -11.78 -10.92
CA GLY A 110 -16.77 -12.68 -10.84
C GLY A 110 -17.03 -13.24 -9.44
N GLU A 111 -16.47 -12.65 -8.40
CA GLU A 111 -16.70 -13.08 -7.02
C GLU A 111 -18.13 -12.75 -6.57
N LYS A 112 -18.70 -13.66 -5.78
CA LYS A 112 -20.03 -13.43 -5.19
C LYS A 112 -19.96 -12.36 -4.11
N ILE A 113 -20.93 -11.43 -4.12
CA ILE A 113 -21.07 -10.44 -3.05
C ILE A 113 -21.43 -11.15 -1.75
N ILE A 114 -20.54 -11.08 -0.76
CA ILE A 114 -20.78 -11.57 0.58
C ILE A 114 -21.15 -10.38 1.46
N LEU A 115 -22.34 -10.38 2.01
CA LEU A 115 -22.90 -9.24 2.76
C LEU A 115 -21.99 -8.77 3.92
N SER A 116 -21.36 -9.69 4.63
CA SER A 116 -20.41 -9.34 5.70
C SER A 116 -19.16 -8.62 5.20
N LYS A 117 -18.63 -9.02 4.05
CA LYS A 117 -17.49 -8.33 3.40
C LYS A 117 -17.91 -6.95 2.88
N ALA A 118 -19.08 -6.84 2.28
CA ALA A 118 -19.64 -5.57 1.84
C ALA A 118 -19.85 -4.60 3.01
N ALA A 119 -20.44 -5.07 4.12
CA ALA A 119 -20.62 -4.27 5.32
C ALA A 119 -19.27 -3.78 5.90
N GLY A 120 -18.24 -4.63 5.92
CA GLY A 120 -16.89 -4.23 6.31
C GLY A 120 -16.30 -3.14 5.42
N GLY A 121 -16.46 -3.28 4.10
CA GLY A 121 -16.03 -2.26 3.13
C GLY A 121 -16.75 -0.91 3.32
N PHE A 122 -18.05 -0.94 3.57
CA PHE A 122 -18.82 0.27 3.90
C PHE A 122 -18.34 0.94 5.19
N LEU A 123 -18.08 0.17 6.24
CA LEU A 123 -17.55 0.72 7.50
C LEU A 123 -16.19 1.41 7.30
N ILE A 124 -15.29 0.80 6.52
CA ILE A 124 -13.99 1.41 6.18
C ILE A 124 -14.22 2.73 5.44
N PHE A 125 -15.06 2.73 4.42
CA PHE A 125 -15.36 3.92 3.61
C PHE A 125 -15.94 5.07 4.44
N PHE A 126 -16.94 4.78 5.29
CA PHE A 126 -17.53 5.80 6.16
C PHE A 126 -16.57 6.31 7.23
N SER A 127 -15.75 5.42 7.82
CA SER A 127 -14.72 5.83 8.78
C SER A 127 -13.72 6.80 8.15
N MET A 128 -13.35 6.57 6.91
CA MET A 128 -12.44 7.42 6.15
C MET A 128 -13.05 8.80 5.88
N ILE A 129 -14.31 8.84 5.44
CA ILE A 129 -15.02 10.11 5.26
C ILE A 129 -15.12 10.88 6.58
N ALA A 130 -15.42 10.19 7.69
CA ALA A 130 -15.52 10.83 9.00
C ALA A 130 -14.19 11.48 9.43
N VAL A 131 -13.05 10.80 9.21
CA VAL A 131 -11.72 11.33 9.52
C VAL A 131 -11.39 12.56 8.66
N GLU A 132 -11.69 12.52 7.36
CA GLU A 132 -11.43 13.65 6.45
C GLU A 132 -12.30 14.86 6.79
N LEU A 133 -13.58 14.65 7.14
CA LEU A 133 -14.48 15.72 7.57
C LEU A 133 -14.00 16.36 8.87
N ASP A 134 -13.53 15.58 9.82
CA ASP A 134 -12.99 16.07 11.09
C ASP A 134 -11.78 16.99 10.86
N GLU A 135 -10.84 16.58 10.01
CA GLU A 135 -9.67 17.40 9.66
C GLU A 135 -10.07 18.74 9.00
N ILE A 136 -11.03 18.71 8.06
CA ILE A 136 -11.53 19.92 7.41
C ILE A 136 -12.18 20.88 8.42
N LEU A 137 -12.97 20.35 9.35
CA LEU A 137 -13.66 21.15 10.36
C LEU A 137 -12.69 21.76 11.38
N PHE A 138 -11.68 20.99 11.83
CA PHE A 138 -10.67 21.47 12.77
C PHE A 138 -9.71 22.50 12.17
N HIS A 139 -9.33 22.33 10.89
CA HIS A 139 -8.47 23.31 10.20
C HIS A 139 -9.19 24.62 9.92
N LYS A 140 -10.52 24.59 9.72
CA LYS A 140 -11.32 25.79 9.52
C LYS A 140 -11.43 26.65 10.81
N ASN A 141 -11.38 26.03 11.98
CA ASN A 141 -11.46 26.73 13.26
C ASN A 141 -10.12 27.31 13.75
N ARG A 142 -9.00 27.01 13.07
CA ARG A 142 -7.67 27.54 13.42
C ARG A 142 -7.19 28.70 12.54
N ARG A 143 -8.00 29.12 11.56
CA ARG A 143 -7.80 30.34 10.76
C ARG A 143 -8.75 31.43 11.20
#